data_24f38a8e0e5160ef746729b155ef4966
#
_entry.id   24f38a8e0e5160ef746729b155ef4966
#
_cell.length_a   1.000
_cell.length_b   1.000
_cell.length_c   1.000
_cell.angle_alpha   90.00
_cell.angle_beta   90.00
_cell.angle_gamma   90.00
#
_symmetry.space_group_name_H-M   'P 1'
#
loop_
_entity.id
_entity.type
_entity.pdbx_description
1 polymer ?
#
loop_
_entity_poly.entity_id
_entity_poly.type
_entity_poly.pdbx_seq_one_letter_code
_entity_poly.pdbx_strand_id
1 'polypeptide(L)'
;MIVLSLRTIFFYLMAFQNSLDYAKQLDREDPLSFLRKEFHIPRDKHGKEWLYFTGNSLGLQPKITKKYISQELEDWANLGVEGHFEAKNPWLSYHELLTDAMAKIVGAKPIEVVVMNTLTTNLHLLMVSFYQPTKTKYKIIIESDAFPSDRYAVQSQLSFHDSIQKKLS
;
A
#
# COMPACT_ATOMS: atom_id res chain seq x y z
N MET A 1 24.98 -20.97 -10.45
CA MET A 1 25.00 -21.69 -9.16
C MET A 1 24.19 -20.84 -8.18
N ILE A 2 22.93 -21.22 -7.92
CA ILE A 2 22.06 -20.50 -6.97
C ILE A 2 22.44 -20.96 -5.57
N VAL A 3 23.09 -20.10 -4.80
CA VAL A 3 23.39 -20.37 -3.38
C VAL A 3 22.12 -20.04 -2.60
N LEU A 4 21.28 -21.03 -2.38
CA LEU A 4 20.19 -20.92 -1.40
C LEU A 4 20.83 -20.77 -0.01
N SER A 5 20.49 -19.67 0.68
CA SER A 5 20.97 -19.45 2.04
C SER A 5 20.47 -20.58 2.95
N LEU A 6 21.27 -20.98 3.95
CA LEU A 6 20.89 -21.99 4.95
C LEU A 6 19.53 -21.68 5.62
N ARG A 7 19.13 -20.42 5.73
CA ARG A 7 17.80 -20.00 6.21
C ARG A 7 16.67 -20.46 5.29
N THR A 8 16.85 -20.39 3.97
CA THR A 8 15.82 -20.82 2.98
C THR A 8 15.67 -22.34 3.01
N ILE A 9 16.77 -23.08 3.21
CA ILE A 9 16.74 -24.56 3.33
C ILE A 9 16.04 -24.98 4.62
N PHE A 10 16.22 -24.25 5.72
CA PHE A 10 15.56 -24.56 7.00
C PHE A 10 14.04 -24.41 6.93
N PHE A 11 13.53 -23.43 6.17
CA PHE A 11 12.07 -23.26 5.95
C PHE A 11 11.46 -24.42 5.15
N TYR A 12 12.20 -25.03 4.23
CA TYR A 12 11.73 -26.17 3.43
C TYR A 12 11.68 -27.51 4.20
N LEU A 13 12.38 -27.60 5.34
CA LEU A 13 12.43 -28.81 6.16
C LEU A 13 11.48 -28.81 7.37
N MET A 14 10.74 -27.72 7.60
CA MET A 14 9.69 -27.71 8.61
C MET A 14 8.46 -28.43 8.06
N ALA A 15 8.25 -29.68 8.50
CA ALA A 15 7.01 -30.40 8.27
C ALA A 15 5.86 -29.70 9.02
N PHE A 16 5.00 -29.00 8.30
CA PHE A 16 3.79 -28.40 8.87
C PHE A 16 2.89 -29.49 9.44
N GLN A 17 2.44 -29.29 10.67
CA GLN A 17 1.48 -30.17 11.32
C GLN A 17 0.10 -29.48 11.30
N ASN A 18 -0.89 -30.14 10.73
CA ASN A 18 -2.29 -29.69 10.78
C ASN A 18 -2.91 -30.02 12.15
N SER A 19 -2.47 -29.31 13.19
CA SER A 19 -2.99 -29.49 14.55
C SER A 19 -3.09 -28.16 15.29
N LEU A 20 -4.05 -28.05 16.20
CA LEU A 20 -4.24 -26.87 17.02
C LEU A 20 -3.04 -26.61 17.95
N ASP A 21 -2.40 -27.65 18.44
CA ASP A 21 -1.27 -27.51 19.34
C ASP A 21 -0.05 -26.93 18.61
N TYR A 22 0.18 -27.35 17.38
CA TYR A 22 1.23 -26.78 16.54
C TYR A 22 0.95 -25.29 16.21
N ALA A 23 -0.30 -24.93 15.87
CA ALA A 23 -0.67 -23.54 15.65
C ALA A 23 -0.44 -22.68 16.91
N LYS A 24 -0.85 -23.16 18.09
CA LYS A 24 -0.61 -22.49 19.36
C LYS A 24 0.88 -22.39 19.71
N GLN A 25 1.67 -23.35 19.30
CA GLN A 25 3.13 -23.29 19.46
C GLN A 25 3.70 -22.16 18.61
N LEU A 26 3.35 -22.09 17.32
CA LEU A 26 3.79 -21.02 16.43
C LEU A 26 3.39 -19.63 16.95
N ASP A 27 2.16 -19.47 17.46
CA ASP A 27 1.71 -18.21 18.06
C ASP A 27 2.56 -17.80 19.28
N ARG A 28 3.00 -18.77 20.10
CA ARG A 28 3.86 -18.48 21.27
C ARG A 28 5.30 -18.14 20.87
N GLU A 29 5.79 -18.71 19.79
CA GLU A 29 7.14 -18.53 19.27
C GLU A 29 7.27 -17.32 18.34
N ASP A 30 6.15 -16.70 17.94
CA ASP A 30 6.14 -15.53 17.07
C ASP A 30 6.73 -14.29 17.79
N PRO A 31 7.91 -13.82 17.38
CA PRO A 31 8.55 -12.64 17.98
C PRO A 31 7.77 -11.35 17.75
N LEU A 32 6.80 -11.33 16.83
CA LEU A 32 5.96 -10.18 16.49
C LEU A 32 4.57 -10.23 17.13
N SER A 33 4.24 -11.27 17.89
CA SER A 33 2.93 -11.48 18.51
C SER A 33 2.46 -10.27 19.35
N PHE A 34 3.40 -9.53 19.96
CA PHE A 34 3.10 -8.33 20.74
C PHE A 34 2.49 -7.20 19.90
N LEU A 35 2.74 -7.15 18.58
CA LEU A 35 2.20 -6.12 17.69
C LEU A 35 0.69 -6.23 17.48
N ARG A 36 0.10 -7.42 17.70
CA ARG A 36 -1.35 -7.61 17.54
C ARG A 36 -2.16 -6.64 18.39
N LYS A 37 -1.70 -6.31 19.60
CA LYS A 37 -2.35 -5.37 20.52
C LYS A 37 -2.31 -3.91 20.03
N GLU A 38 -1.45 -3.57 19.09
CA GLU A 38 -1.34 -2.22 18.52
C GLU A 38 -2.44 -1.90 17.48
N PHE A 39 -3.29 -2.87 17.16
CA PHE A 39 -4.37 -2.71 16.19
C PHE A 39 -5.75 -2.82 16.84
N HIS A 40 -6.74 -2.16 16.23
CA HIS A 40 -8.15 -2.36 16.53
C HIS A 40 -8.64 -3.58 15.77
N ILE A 41 -9.07 -4.61 16.52
CA ILE A 41 -9.64 -5.82 15.93
C ILE A 41 -11.17 -5.71 16.01
N PRO A 42 -11.89 -5.79 14.86
CA PRO A 42 -13.35 -5.77 14.87
C PRO A 42 -13.94 -6.85 15.76
N ARG A 43 -15.09 -6.56 16.35
CA ARG A 43 -15.83 -7.50 17.20
C ARG A 43 -17.23 -7.71 16.67
N ASP A 44 -17.75 -8.89 16.89
CA ASP A 44 -19.14 -9.19 16.60
C ASP A 44 -20.10 -8.56 17.63
N LYS A 45 -21.41 -8.75 17.42
CA LYS A 45 -22.46 -8.26 18.33
C LYS A 45 -22.39 -8.82 19.75
N HIS A 46 -21.63 -9.88 19.97
CA HIS A 46 -21.41 -10.51 21.28
C HIS A 46 -20.06 -10.11 21.90
N GLY A 47 -19.31 -9.21 21.26
CA GLY A 47 -18.02 -8.73 21.74
C GLY A 47 -16.84 -9.65 21.41
N LYS A 48 -17.04 -10.75 20.67
CA LYS A 48 -15.99 -11.67 20.26
C LYS A 48 -15.20 -11.09 19.08
N GLU A 49 -13.87 -11.13 19.15
CA GLU A 49 -12.99 -10.70 18.07
C GLU A 49 -13.17 -11.54 16.82
N TRP A 50 -13.21 -10.86 15.67
CA TRP A 50 -13.23 -11.52 14.37
C TRP A 50 -11.89 -12.19 14.06
N LEU A 51 -11.96 -13.27 13.31
CA LEU A 51 -10.81 -13.82 12.60
C LEU A 51 -10.62 -13.02 11.32
N TYR A 52 -9.74 -12.00 11.40
CA TYR A 52 -9.58 -11.03 10.32
C TYR A 52 -8.46 -11.44 9.36
N PHE A 53 -8.84 -11.93 8.17
CA PHE A 53 -7.93 -12.36 7.11
C PHE A 53 -8.06 -11.53 5.81
N THR A 54 -8.68 -10.36 5.88
CA THR A 54 -8.93 -9.49 4.72
C THR A 54 -7.97 -8.29 4.64
N GLY A 55 -6.82 -8.40 5.28
CA GLY A 55 -5.79 -7.34 5.29
C GLY A 55 -5.24 -6.97 3.90
N ASN A 56 -5.39 -7.86 2.92
CA ASN A 56 -5.08 -7.60 1.52
C ASN A 56 -5.99 -6.54 0.87
N SER A 57 -7.24 -6.41 1.35
CA SER A 57 -8.21 -5.41 0.89
C SER A 57 -8.16 -4.15 1.76
N LEU A 58 -8.27 -4.31 3.08
CA LEU A 58 -8.16 -3.23 4.05
C LEU A 58 -7.48 -3.77 5.31
N GLY A 59 -6.31 -3.23 5.64
CA GLY A 59 -5.61 -3.56 6.88
C GLY A 59 -6.39 -3.13 8.13
N LEU A 60 -6.09 -3.77 9.27
CA LEU A 60 -6.61 -3.33 10.57
C LEU A 60 -6.09 -1.93 10.89
N GLN A 61 -6.94 -1.11 11.51
CA GLN A 61 -6.55 0.24 11.93
C GLN A 61 -5.54 0.18 13.08
N PRO A 62 -4.33 0.75 12.91
CA PRO A 62 -3.40 0.94 14.04
C PRO A 62 -4.00 1.90 15.08
N LYS A 63 -3.85 1.59 16.36
CA LYS A 63 -4.36 2.45 17.45
C LYS A 63 -3.72 3.84 17.47
N ILE A 64 -2.48 3.94 17.03
CA ILE A 64 -1.74 5.20 16.94
C ILE A 64 -2.30 6.16 15.88
N THR A 65 -3.09 5.68 14.90
CA THR A 65 -3.64 6.49 13.78
C THR A 65 -4.38 7.73 14.27
N LYS A 66 -5.20 7.58 15.34
CA LYS A 66 -5.94 8.71 15.90
C LYS A 66 -5.02 9.83 16.38
N LYS A 67 -3.88 9.47 16.98
CA LYS A 67 -2.90 10.46 17.50
C LYS A 67 -2.29 11.26 16.34
N TYR A 68 -1.93 10.59 15.23
CA TYR A 68 -1.37 11.28 14.08
C TYR A 68 -2.38 12.24 13.44
N ILE A 69 -3.61 11.77 13.22
CA ILE A 69 -4.67 12.63 12.64
C ILE A 69 -4.97 13.82 13.57
N SER A 70 -5.06 13.59 14.89
CA SER A 70 -5.31 14.68 15.84
C SER A 70 -4.18 15.71 15.82
N GLN A 71 -2.93 15.30 15.69
CA GLN A 71 -1.79 16.22 15.58
C GLN A 71 -1.91 17.14 14.35
N GLU A 72 -2.27 16.58 13.18
CA GLU A 72 -2.44 17.38 11.96
C GLU A 72 -3.61 18.37 12.08
N LEU A 73 -4.70 17.97 12.74
CA LEU A 73 -5.83 18.87 13.01
C LEU A 73 -5.47 19.99 13.98
N GLU A 74 -4.68 19.69 15.00
CA GLU A 74 -4.18 20.67 15.97
C GLU A 74 -3.22 21.67 15.30
N ASP A 75 -2.30 21.18 14.47
CA ASP A 75 -1.38 22.03 13.71
C ASP A 75 -2.15 22.95 12.76
N TRP A 76 -3.15 22.44 12.06
CA TRP A 76 -4.00 23.26 11.21
C TRP A 76 -4.76 24.33 12.01
N ALA A 77 -5.37 23.97 13.14
CA ALA A 77 -6.13 24.90 13.97
C ALA A 77 -5.26 26.03 14.53
N ASN A 78 -4.01 25.71 14.91
CA ASN A 78 -3.12 26.67 15.58
C ASN A 78 -2.26 27.48 14.62
N LEU A 79 -1.86 26.91 13.49
CA LEU A 79 -0.88 27.49 12.57
C LEU A 79 -1.50 28.01 11.27
N GLY A 80 -2.68 27.48 10.86
CA GLY A 80 -3.28 27.85 9.58
C GLY A 80 -2.30 27.61 8.42
N VAL A 81 -2.07 28.62 7.58
CA VAL A 81 -1.15 28.54 6.43
C VAL A 81 0.31 28.29 6.84
N GLU A 82 0.72 28.73 8.02
CA GLU A 82 2.07 28.52 8.51
C GLU A 82 2.38 27.03 8.76
N GLY A 83 1.37 26.19 8.87
CA GLY A 83 1.54 24.74 8.97
C GLY A 83 2.29 24.11 7.80
N HIS A 84 2.38 24.78 6.66
CA HIS A 84 3.22 24.35 5.54
C HIS A 84 4.71 24.25 5.95
N PHE A 85 5.16 25.07 6.90
CA PHE A 85 6.55 25.20 7.31
C PHE A 85 6.76 24.84 8.79
N GLU A 86 5.83 25.23 9.67
CA GLU A 86 5.99 25.21 11.12
C GLU A 86 5.26 24.06 11.82
N ALA A 87 4.44 23.27 11.10
CA ALA A 87 3.80 22.10 11.65
C ALA A 87 4.82 21.09 12.14
N LYS A 88 4.43 20.21 13.05
CA LYS A 88 5.26 19.10 13.51
C LYS A 88 5.75 18.22 12.34
N ASN A 89 4.88 18.03 11.36
CA ASN A 89 5.19 17.41 10.07
C ASN A 89 4.90 18.45 8.98
N PRO A 90 5.89 19.26 8.55
CA PRO A 90 5.65 20.34 7.61
C PRO A 90 4.99 19.86 6.31
N TRP A 91 3.90 20.51 5.91
CA TRP A 91 3.08 20.01 4.79
C TRP A 91 3.71 20.22 3.42
N LEU A 92 4.64 21.17 3.29
CA LEU A 92 5.31 21.40 2.01
C LEU A 92 6.16 20.21 1.57
N SER A 93 6.82 19.53 2.52
CA SER A 93 7.71 18.39 2.27
C SER A 93 7.11 17.04 2.66
N TYR A 94 5.79 16.96 2.90
CA TYR A 94 5.16 15.75 3.43
C TYR A 94 5.41 14.49 2.57
N HIS A 95 5.61 14.67 1.27
CA HIS A 95 5.90 13.59 0.32
C HIS A 95 7.26 12.90 0.58
N GLU A 96 8.16 13.55 1.31
CA GLU A 96 9.48 13.01 1.66
C GLU A 96 9.48 12.21 2.96
N LEU A 97 8.52 12.49 3.88
CA LEU A 97 8.51 11.94 5.24
C LEU A 97 8.53 10.41 5.32
N LEU A 98 7.93 9.74 4.35
CA LEU A 98 7.79 8.28 4.34
C LEU A 98 8.70 7.58 3.33
N THR A 99 9.47 8.31 2.54
CA THR A 99 10.27 7.78 1.43
C THR A 99 11.27 6.73 1.90
N ASP A 100 12.07 7.03 2.91
CA ASP A 100 13.10 6.10 3.41
C ASP A 100 12.51 4.83 4.02
N ALA A 101 11.41 4.98 4.79
CA ALA A 101 10.75 3.84 5.40
C ALA A 101 10.11 2.93 4.35
N MET A 102 9.44 3.52 3.36
CA MET A 102 8.80 2.78 2.28
C MET A 102 9.82 2.12 1.36
N ALA A 103 10.93 2.79 1.04
CA ALA A 103 12.01 2.22 0.23
C ALA A 103 12.56 0.92 0.85
N LYS A 104 12.73 0.89 2.18
CA LYS A 104 13.14 -0.33 2.90
C LYS A 104 12.10 -1.45 2.79
N ILE A 105 10.81 -1.13 2.86
CA ILE A 105 9.72 -2.11 2.79
C ILE A 105 9.63 -2.73 1.40
N VAL A 106 9.73 -1.91 0.35
CA VAL A 106 9.61 -2.38 -1.04
C VAL A 106 10.94 -2.87 -1.64
N GLY A 107 12.06 -2.71 -0.92
CA GLY A 107 13.39 -3.14 -1.39
C GLY A 107 13.96 -2.25 -2.51
N ALA A 108 13.63 -0.95 -2.52
CA ALA A 108 14.07 0.02 -3.51
C ALA A 108 15.02 1.07 -2.89
N LYS A 109 15.62 1.92 -3.73
CA LYS A 109 16.38 3.09 -3.27
C LYS A 109 15.41 4.24 -2.97
N PRO A 110 15.71 5.15 -2.02
CA PRO A 110 14.84 6.29 -1.72
C PRO A 110 14.46 7.13 -2.95
N ILE A 111 15.39 7.37 -3.86
CA ILE A 111 15.14 8.14 -5.11
C ILE A 111 14.12 7.46 -6.05
N GLU A 112 13.84 6.18 -5.87
CA GLU A 112 12.92 5.40 -6.70
C GLU A 112 11.51 5.32 -6.10
N VAL A 113 11.29 5.94 -4.92
CA VAL A 113 10.07 5.79 -4.15
C VAL A 113 9.46 7.13 -3.77
N VAL A 114 8.17 7.26 -3.98
CA VAL A 114 7.35 8.34 -3.44
C VAL A 114 6.04 7.75 -2.90
N VAL A 115 5.63 8.21 -1.73
CA VAL A 115 4.32 7.87 -1.15
C VAL A 115 3.33 8.95 -1.54
N MET A 116 2.35 8.57 -2.34
CA MET A 116 1.33 9.52 -2.81
C MET A 116 -0.06 8.86 -2.67
N ASN A 117 -1.01 9.35 -3.39
CA ASN A 117 -2.43 9.01 -3.46
C ASN A 117 -2.78 7.50 -3.42
N THR A 118 -4.03 7.16 -3.70
CA THR A 118 -4.48 5.78 -3.89
C THR A 118 -3.95 5.17 -5.18
N LEU A 119 -3.92 3.83 -5.27
CA LEU A 119 -3.47 3.10 -6.45
C LEU A 119 -4.14 3.60 -7.74
N THR A 120 -5.46 3.71 -7.77
CA THR A 120 -6.20 4.12 -8.97
C THR A 120 -5.84 5.55 -9.40
N THR A 121 -5.73 6.48 -8.45
CA THR A 121 -5.29 7.86 -8.73
C THR A 121 -3.87 7.87 -9.30
N ASN A 122 -2.96 7.14 -8.69
CA ASN A 122 -1.57 7.06 -9.15
C ASN A 122 -1.47 6.44 -10.55
N LEU A 123 -2.25 5.38 -10.82
CA LEU A 123 -2.30 4.77 -12.14
C LEU A 123 -2.74 5.80 -13.20
N HIS A 124 -3.80 6.57 -12.95
CA HIS A 124 -4.23 7.62 -13.86
C HIS A 124 -3.15 8.70 -14.08
N LEU A 125 -2.54 9.20 -13.01
CA LEU A 125 -1.49 10.22 -13.11
C LEU A 125 -0.26 9.72 -13.89
N LEU A 126 0.15 8.48 -13.65
CA LEU A 126 1.25 7.86 -14.38
C LEU A 126 0.90 7.64 -15.86
N MET A 127 -0.32 7.20 -16.16
CA MET A 127 -0.76 7.03 -17.54
C MET A 127 -0.84 8.37 -18.28
N VAL A 128 -1.37 9.42 -17.67
CA VAL A 128 -1.38 10.77 -18.26
C VAL A 128 0.04 11.27 -18.54
N SER A 129 1.00 10.95 -17.66
CA SER A 129 2.37 11.42 -17.78
C SER A 129 3.20 10.63 -18.80
N PHE A 130 3.01 9.30 -18.87
CA PHE A 130 3.92 8.42 -19.59
C PHE A 130 3.29 7.67 -20.78
N TYR A 131 1.98 7.46 -20.80
CA TYR A 131 1.31 6.80 -21.90
C TYR A 131 1.02 7.79 -23.03
N GLN A 132 1.90 7.83 -24.00
CA GLN A 132 1.78 8.65 -25.21
C GLN A 132 1.64 7.75 -26.44
N PRO A 133 0.41 7.34 -26.79
CA PRO A 133 0.20 6.40 -27.88
C PRO A 133 0.52 7.02 -29.25
N THR A 134 1.11 6.22 -30.11
CA THR A 134 1.38 6.56 -31.50
C THR A 134 0.69 5.54 -32.44
N LYS A 135 0.72 5.75 -33.75
CA LYS A 135 0.16 4.80 -34.73
C LYS A 135 0.77 3.39 -34.62
N THR A 136 1.98 3.26 -34.12
CA THR A 136 2.71 1.98 -34.03
C THR A 136 2.89 1.47 -32.58
N LYS A 137 2.79 2.35 -31.59
CA LYS A 137 3.00 2.04 -30.15
C LYS A 137 1.80 2.51 -29.35
N TYR A 138 0.73 1.72 -29.32
CA TYR A 138 -0.53 2.08 -28.66
C TYR A 138 -1.08 0.97 -27.77
N LYS A 139 -0.53 -0.23 -27.83
CA LYS A 139 -1.04 -1.39 -27.10
C LYS A 139 -0.60 -1.35 -25.64
N ILE A 140 -1.54 -1.63 -24.75
CA ILE A 140 -1.29 -1.86 -23.34
C ILE A 140 -1.53 -3.33 -23.05
N ILE A 141 -0.60 -3.97 -22.33
CA ILE A 141 -0.73 -5.36 -21.89
C ILE A 141 -1.01 -5.33 -20.39
N ILE A 142 -2.07 -5.99 -19.97
CA ILE A 142 -2.45 -6.20 -18.57
C ILE A 142 -2.80 -7.67 -18.38
N GLU A 143 -2.79 -8.15 -17.14
CA GLU A 143 -3.26 -9.49 -16.79
C GLU A 143 -4.77 -9.65 -17.07
N SER A 144 -5.21 -10.88 -17.42
CA SER A 144 -6.61 -11.15 -17.78
C SER A 144 -7.58 -10.87 -16.63
N ASP A 145 -7.15 -11.15 -15.40
CA ASP A 145 -7.95 -11.04 -14.19
C ASP A 145 -7.54 -9.81 -13.33
N ALA A 146 -7.00 -8.78 -13.98
CA ALA A 146 -6.68 -7.52 -13.32
C ALA A 146 -7.88 -6.98 -12.54
N PHE A 147 -7.59 -6.35 -11.40
CA PHE A 147 -8.63 -5.79 -10.55
C PHE A 147 -9.52 -4.80 -11.33
N PRO A 148 -10.83 -4.80 -11.10
CA PRO A 148 -11.77 -4.00 -11.92
C PRO A 148 -11.40 -2.52 -12.05
N SER A 149 -10.94 -1.86 -10.96
CA SER A 149 -10.53 -0.45 -11.02
C SER A 149 -9.37 -0.21 -11.98
N ASP A 150 -8.42 -1.14 -12.07
CA ASP A 150 -7.25 -1.02 -12.94
C ASP A 150 -7.66 -1.18 -14.40
N ARG A 151 -8.54 -2.14 -14.68
CA ARG A 151 -9.13 -2.33 -16.01
C ARG A 151 -9.90 -1.10 -16.46
N TYR A 152 -10.73 -0.52 -15.60
CA TYR A 152 -11.48 0.71 -15.92
C TYR A 152 -10.56 1.91 -16.12
N ALA A 153 -9.52 2.06 -15.32
CA ALA A 153 -8.53 3.12 -15.49
C ALA A 153 -7.84 3.01 -16.86
N VAL A 154 -7.34 1.84 -17.21
CA VAL A 154 -6.70 1.60 -18.52
C VAL A 154 -7.68 1.85 -19.67
N GLN A 155 -8.90 1.32 -19.59
CA GLN A 155 -9.93 1.50 -20.63
C GLN A 155 -10.28 2.97 -20.81
N SER A 156 -10.41 3.75 -19.73
CA SER A 156 -10.71 5.17 -19.80
C SER A 156 -9.61 5.96 -20.52
N GLN A 157 -8.34 5.62 -20.28
CA GLN A 157 -7.20 6.23 -20.95
C GLN A 157 -7.18 5.91 -22.46
N LEU A 158 -7.46 4.66 -22.82
CA LEU A 158 -7.58 4.28 -24.23
C LEU A 158 -8.68 5.09 -24.92
N SER A 159 -9.87 5.18 -24.31
CA SER A 159 -11.00 5.95 -24.87
C SER A 159 -10.67 7.44 -25.01
N PHE A 160 -9.97 8.00 -24.03
CA PHE A 160 -9.54 9.41 -24.07
C PHE A 160 -8.60 9.68 -25.26
N HIS A 161 -7.59 8.84 -25.44
CA HIS A 161 -6.63 8.99 -26.54
C HIS A 161 -7.24 8.74 -27.90
N ASP A 162 -8.13 7.76 -28.07
CA ASP A 162 -8.87 7.52 -29.31
C ASP A 162 -9.74 8.74 -29.68
N SER A 163 -10.35 9.40 -28.71
CA SER A 163 -11.16 10.60 -28.90
C SER A 163 -10.31 11.78 -29.39
N ILE A 164 -9.08 11.93 -28.89
CA ILE A 164 -8.14 12.95 -29.33
C ILE A 164 -7.69 12.68 -30.77
N GLN A 165 -7.30 11.46 -31.10
CA GLN A 165 -6.84 11.11 -32.44
C GLN A 165 -7.94 11.34 -33.50
N LYS A 166 -9.20 11.01 -33.18
CA LYS A 166 -10.35 11.28 -34.08
C LYS A 166 -10.68 12.76 -34.27
N LYS A 167 -10.30 13.63 -33.32
CA LYS A 167 -10.49 15.09 -33.46
C LYS A 167 -9.37 15.78 -34.23
N LEU A 168 -8.22 15.15 -34.34
CA LEU A 168 -7.03 15.68 -35.03
C LEU A 168 -6.86 15.10 -36.45
N SER A 169 -7.68 14.13 -36.83
CA SER A 169 -7.77 13.57 -38.18
C SER A 169 -8.91 14.25 -38.98
#